data_d8a7c19d7af0e67f24b8108ec1ca7952
#
_entry.id   d8a7c19d7af0e67f24b8108ec1ca7952
#
_cell.length_a   1.000
_cell.length_b   1.000
_cell.length_c   1.000
_cell.angle_alpha   90.00
_cell.angle_beta   90.00
_cell.angle_gamma   90.00
#
_symmetry.space_group_name_H-M   'P 1'
#
loop_
_entity.id
_entity.type
_entity.pdbx_description
1 polymer ?
#
loop_
_entity_poly.entity_id
_entity_poly.type
_entity_poly.pdbx_seq_one_letter_code
_entity_poly.pdbx_strand_id
1 'polypeptide(L)'
;MKQQSSLARLWSYLKAYRFSVFFAVFLKIVSVIMSVIEPFVLGLAITELTSNLLAMANGVAGAGINTSYIAVILAIYLLRGLFYELGSYYSNYFMTNAVQSMIQDLRNEMSEKINRIPVSYFDKHQFGDLLGRFTSDVETVSNALQQSFLQIVNAVFTILFVMGMVLYLNLQLAIIVILSIPITYFGAKTILNRSQPYFKQQAAILGRMNGFVQENLTGFNVLKLFGREENSQERFEKITDELQQVGFKASFISGLMMPALHIVSDLTYLIVAVLGGLQVIAGRLTIGNMQAFVQYVWQVSQPIQNITQLAGQMQSAKSSLDRVFEVLDEQEEVQTAEVKELAPLTGQVSFKNVDFQYVENKPLIRNFNLDVEPGEMVAIVGPTGAGKTTLINILMRFYDVTAGAILVDGQDIRDLSRQDYRRQFGMVLQDAWLYEGSIKENLRFGNLDATDEEIVEAAKAANVDHFIRTLPGGYNMEMNQESSNISLGQKQLLTIARALLADPKILILDEATSSVDTRLELLIQKAMKRLMKGRTSFVIAHRLSTIQEADKILVLKDGQIIEQGNHESLLAAKGFYYDLYQSQFSSKNRENS
;
A
#
# COMPACT_ATOMS: atom_id res chain seq x y z
N MET A 1 8.59 -18.77 16.59
CA MET A 1 7.15 -18.71 16.95
C MET A 1 6.35 -19.24 15.78
N LYS A 2 5.34 -20.13 15.99
CA LYS A 2 4.44 -20.54 14.90
C LYS A 2 3.74 -19.28 14.35
N GLN A 3 3.98 -18.94 13.11
CA GLN A 3 3.26 -17.87 12.42
C GLN A 3 1.77 -18.15 12.54
N GLN A 4 1.05 -17.35 13.31
CA GLN A 4 -0.42 -17.40 13.33
C GLN A 4 -0.91 -17.09 11.91
N SER A 5 -1.93 -17.80 11.44
CA SER A 5 -2.48 -17.48 10.12
C SER A 5 -2.95 -16.01 10.10
N SER A 6 -2.75 -15.31 9.01
CA SER A 6 -3.13 -13.89 8.85
C SER A 6 -4.60 -13.64 9.22
N LEU A 7 -5.47 -14.60 8.94
CA LEU A 7 -6.87 -14.56 9.34
C LEU A 7 -7.08 -14.64 10.87
N ALA A 8 -6.28 -15.46 11.58
CA ALA A 8 -6.38 -15.52 13.05
C ALA A 8 -5.88 -14.22 13.69
N ARG A 9 -4.87 -13.59 13.10
CA ARG A 9 -4.36 -12.29 13.53
C ARG A 9 -5.38 -11.18 13.26
N LEU A 10 -6.00 -11.16 12.08
CA LEU A 10 -7.09 -10.23 11.75
C LEU A 10 -8.23 -10.33 12.77
N TRP A 11 -8.57 -11.55 13.20
CA TRP A 11 -9.59 -11.76 14.23
C TRP A 11 -9.21 -11.11 15.58
N SER A 12 -7.92 -11.02 15.91
CA SER A 12 -7.49 -10.34 17.13
C SER A 12 -7.77 -8.83 17.10
N TYR A 13 -7.64 -8.17 15.94
CA TYR A 13 -8.03 -6.77 15.75
C TYR A 13 -9.55 -6.59 15.85
N LEU A 14 -10.33 -7.46 15.22
CA LEU A 14 -11.79 -7.43 15.32
C LEU A 14 -12.30 -7.70 16.74
N LYS A 15 -11.54 -8.38 17.58
CA LYS A 15 -11.91 -8.67 18.98
C LYS A 15 -12.15 -7.41 19.80
N ALA A 16 -11.49 -6.30 19.52
CA ALA A 16 -11.74 -5.01 20.14
C ALA A 16 -13.17 -4.51 19.86
N TYR A 17 -13.71 -4.81 18.69
CA TYR A 17 -15.01 -4.37 18.19
C TYR A 17 -16.08 -5.48 18.23
N ARG A 18 -15.86 -6.53 19.04
CA ARG A 18 -16.70 -7.73 19.11
C ARG A 18 -18.19 -7.47 19.31
N PHE A 19 -18.55 -6.44 20.08
CA PHE A 19 -19.95 -6.10 20.32
C PHE A 19 -20.63 -5.57 19.05
N SER A 20 -19.99 -4.67 18.31
CA SER A 20 -20.50 -4.17 17.03
C SER A 20 -20.63 -5.28 16.00
N VAL A 21 -19.61 -6.16 15.90
CA VAL A 21 -19.64 -7.32 14.99
C VAL A 21 -20.77 -8.29 15.40
N PHE A 22 -20.92 -8.57 16.71
CA PHE A 22 -21.99 -9.42 17.21
C PHE A 22 -23.38 -8.86 16.89
N PHE A 23 -23.60 -7.57 17.15
CA PHE A 23 -24.86 -6.90 16.82
C PHE A 23 -25.13 -6.89 15.31
N ALA A 24 -24.10 -6.66 14.49
CA ALA A 24 -24.22 -6.71 13.04
C ALA A 24 -24.69 -8.09 12.57
N VAL A 25 -24.03 -9.15 13.04
CA VAL A 25 -24.41 -10.54 12.71
C VAL A 25 -25.79 -10.90 13.24
N PHE A 26 -26.10 -10.55 14.49
CA PHE A 26 -27.40 -10.81 15.11
C PHE A 26 -28.55 -10.14 14.30
N LEU A 27 -28.42 -8.85 14.00
CA LEU A 27 -29.40 -8.13 13.21
C LEU A 27 -29.51 -8.68 11.79
N LYS A 28 -28.40 -9.13 11.19
CA LYS A 28 -28.44 -9.79 9.89
C LYS A 28 -29.23 -11.11 9.93
N ILE A 29 -29.03 -11.92 10.98
CA ILE A 29 -29.79 -13.16 11.18
C ILE A 29 -31.28 -12.86 11.35
N VAL A 30 -31.63 -11.85 12.15
CA VAL A 30 -33.04 -11.43 12.31
C VAL A 30 -33.62 -10.98 10.97
N SER A 31 -32.89 -10.20 10.19
CA SER A 31 -33.33 -9.79 8.84
C SER A 31 -33.55 -11.00 7.93
N VAL A 32 -32.64 -11.98 7.95
CA VAL A 32 -32.80 -13.21 7.16
C VAL A 32 -34.06 -13.98 7.58
N ILE A 33 -34.33 -14.12 8.87
CA ILE A 33 -35.56 -14.75 9.37
C ILE A 33 -36.78 -14.01 8.81
N MET A 34 -36.79 -12.68 8.88
CA MET A 34 -37.87 -11.87 8.33
C MET A 34 -38.03 -12.07 6.81
N SER A 35 -36.95 -12.18 6.06
CA SER A 35 -36.98 -12.48 4.62
C SER A 35 -37.55 -13.87 4.32
N VAL A 36 -37.15 -14.88 5.09
CA VAL A 36 -37.58 -16.27 4.86
C VAL A 36 -39.05 -16.48 5.23
N ILE A 37 -39.59 -15.75 6.21
CA ILE A 37 -41.02 -15.81 6.58
C ILE A 37 -41.90 -15.14 5.52
N GLU A 38 -41.38 -14.28 4.67
CA GLU A 38 -42.13 -13.50 3.68
C GLU A 38 -43.03 -14.34 2.77
N PRO A 39 -42.54 -15.36 2.05
CA PRO A 39 -43.37 -16.16 1.16
C PRO A 39 -44.52 -16.88 1.88
N PHE A 40 -44.26 -17.31 3.12
CA PHE A 40 -45.28 -17.98 3.95
C PHE A 40 -46.42 -17.03 4.33
N VAL A 41 -46.10 -15.83 4.83
CA VAL A 41 -47.10 -14.82 5.21
C VAL A 41 -47.95 -14.42 3.99
N LEU A 42 -47.30 -14.19 2.84
CA LEU A 42 -48.03 -13.90 1.60
C LEU A 42 -48.92 -15.06 1.17
N GLY A 43 -48.42 -16.31 1.38
CA GLY A 43 -49.19 -17.53 1.09
C GLY A 43 -50.47 -17.66 1.92
N LEU A 44 -50.48 -17.18 3.17
CA LEU A 44 -51.68 -17.17 4.00
C LEU A 44 -52.76 -16.25 3.40
N ALA A 45 -52.38 -15.05 2.92
CA ALA A 45 -53.33 -14.13 2.26
C ALA A 45 -53.91 -14.73 0.97
N ILE A 46 -53.06 -15.38 0.17
CA ILE A 46 -53.45 -16.04 -1.09
C ILE A 46 -54.41 -17.21 -0.81
N THR A 47 -54.11 -18.03 0.23
CA THR A 47 -54.97 -19.13 0.61
C THR A 47 -56.36 -18.66 1.03
N GLU A 48 -56.44 -17.63 1.87
CA GLU A 48 -57.71 -17.07 2.34
C GLU A 48 -58.50 -16.48 1.16
N LEU A 49 -57.84 -15.68 0.31
CA LEU A 49 -58.49 -15.10 -0.87
C LEU A 49 -59.06 -16.18 -1.81
N THR A 50 -58.29 -17.23 -2.05
CA THR A 50 -58.69 -18.35 -2.90
C THR A 50 -59.85 -19.12 -2.30
N SER A 51 -59.82 -19.43 -1.00
CA SER A 51 -60.91 -20.10 -0.31
C SER A 51 -62.21 -19.32 -0.34
N ASN A 52 -62.13 -18.01 -0.14
CA ASN A 52 -63.30 -17.11 -0.22
C ASN A 52 -63.87 -17.06 -1.62
N LEU A 53 -63.04 -16.94 -2.68
CA LEU A 53 -63.49 -16.97 -4.08
C LEU A 53 -64.12 -18.30 -4.45
N LEU A 54 -63.58 -19.44 -4.01
CA LEU A 54 -64.17 -20.77 -4.24
C LEU A 54 -65.53 -20.90 -3.56
N ALA A 55 -65.67 -20.42 -2.32
CA ALA A 55 -66.94 -20.42 -1.59
C ALA A 55 -68.00 -19.59 -2.32
N MET A 56 -67.60 -18.41 -2.83
CA MET A 56 -68.50 -17.60 -3.64
C MET A 56 -68.90 -18.28 -4.96
N ALA A 57 -67.94 -18.87 -5.68
CA ALA A 57 -68.19 -19.62 -6.91
C ALA A 57 -69.10 -20.83 -6.73
N ASN A 58 -69.01 -21.50 -5.57
CA ASN A 58 -69.86 -22.63 -5.20
C ASN A 58 -71.25 -22.23 -4.65
N GLY A 59 -71.60 -20.94 -4.65
CA GLY A 59 -72.93 -20.44 -4.23
C GLY A 59 -73.21 -20.56 -2.73
N VAL A 60 -72.19 -20.61 -1.89
CA VAL A 60 -72.34 -20.68 -0.43
C VAL A 60 -73.00 -19.38 0.07
N ALA A 61 -74.16 -19.50 0.72
CA ALA A 61 -74.90 -18.34 1.22
C ALA A 61 -74.08 -17.57 2.26
N GLY A 62 -73.91 -16.24 2.01
CA GLY A 62 -73.12 -15.36 2.86
C GLY A 62 -71.61 -15.39 2.59
N ALA A 63 -71.19 -16.11 1.51
CA ALA A 63 -69.77 -16.08 1.12
C ALA A 63 -69.37 -14.69 0.61
N GLY A 64 -68.29 -14.17 1.18
CA GLY A 64 -67.69 -12.90 0.80
C GLY A 64 -66.20 -12.88 1.11
N ILE A 65 -65.49 -11.89 0.57
CA ILE A 65 -64.05 -11.75 0.83
C ILE A 65 -63.84 -11.27 2.27
N ASN A 66 -63.10 -12.03 3.06
CA ASN A 66 -62.72 -11.66 4.42
C ASN A 66 -61.62 -10.57 4.39
N THR A 67 -62.08 -9.34 4.08
CA THR A 67 -61.15 -8.20 3.94
C THR A 67 -60.40 -7.87 5.24
N SER A 68 -61.03 -8.09 6.39
CA SER A 68 -60.39 -7.85 7.70
C SER A 68 -59.18 -8.78 7.96
N TYR A 69 -59.32 -10.07 7.67
CA TYR A 69 -58.23 -11.02 7.81
C TYR A 69 -57.08 -10.72 6.83
N ILE A 70 -57.42 -10.46 5.57
CA ILE A 70 -56.43 -10.10 4.55
C ILE A 70 -55.71 -8.80 4.94
N ALA A 71 -56.44 -7.79 5.43
CA ALA A 71 -55.83 -6.54 5.88
C ALA A 71 -54.84 -6.75 7.05
N VAL A 72 -55.17 -7.63 8.01
CA VAL A 72 -54.25 -7.98 9.11
C VAL A 72 -52.97 -8.67 8.58
N ILE A 73 -53.10 -9.61 7.64
CA ILE A 73 -51.93 -10.29 7.05
C ILE A 73 -51.08 -9.29 6.28
N LEU A 74 -51.66 -8.39 5.50
CA LEU A 74 -50.94 -7.35 4.79
C LEU A 74 -50.23 -6.36 5.76
N ALA A 75 -50.86 -6.03 6.89
CA ALA A 75 -50.21 -5.24 7.92
C ALA A 75 -48.98 -5.97 8.52
N ILE A 76 -49.12 -7.28 8.81
CA ILE A 76 -47.99 -8.11 9.26
C ILE A 76 -46.90 -8.18 8.20
N TYR A 77 -47.25 -8.32 6.94
CA TYR A 77 -46.30 -8.32 5.82
C TYR A 77 -45.51 -7.01 5.72
N LEU A 78 -46.18 -5.86 5.83
CA LEU A 78 -45.54 -4.55 5.82
C LEU A 78 -44.64 -4.32 7.05
N LEU A 79 -45.12 -4.69 8.26
CA LEU A 79 -44.34 -4.63 9.48
C LEU A 79 -43.08 -5.49 9.39
N ARG A 80 -43.20 -6.71 8.92
CA ARG A 80 -42.08 -7.61 8.66
C ARG A 80 -41.07 -6.94 7.69
N GLY A 81 -41.54 -6.35 6.59
CA GLY A 81 -40.71 -5.64 5.63
C GLY A 81 -39.91 -4.51 6.30
N LEU A 82 -40.58 -3.73 7.14
CA LEU A 82 -39.92 -2.66 7.91
C LEU A 82 -38.81 -3.22 8.83
N PHE A 83 -39.09 -4.31 9.56
CA PHE A 83 -38.09 -4.96 10.40
C PHE A 83 -36.93 -5.54 9.59
N TYR A 84 -37.18 -6.09 8.41
CA TYR A 84 -36.14 -6.57 7.50
C TYR A 84 -35.20 -5.45 7.09
N GLU A 85 -35.74 -4.34 6.60
CA GLU A 85 -34.94 -3.20 6.11
C GLU A 85 -34.19 -2.51 7.25
N LEU A 86 -34.83 -2.24 8.39
CA LEU A 86 -34.18 -1.66 9.55
C LEU A 86 -33.08 -2.57 10.10
N GLY A 87 -33.35 -3.86 10.21
CA GLY A 87 -32.36 -4.84 10.65
C GLY A 87 -31.17 -4.92 9.71
N SER A 88 -31.40 -4.92 8.40
CA SER A 88 -30.35 -4.91 7.37
C SER A 88 -29.52 -3.63 7.40
N TYR A 89 -30.18 -2.47 7.54
CA TYR A 89 -29.54 -1.16 7.64
C TYR A 89 -28.60 -1.09 8.86
N TYR A 90 -29.12 -1.39 10.05
CA TYR A 90 -28.33 -1.34 11.28
C TYR A 90 -27.24 -2.42 11.32
N SER A 91 -27.48 -3.60 10.72
CA SER A 91 -26.44 -4.62 10.55
C SER A 91 -25.25 -4.08 9.77
N ASN A 92 -25.51 -3.46 8.61
CA ASN A 92 -24.48 -2.84 7.79
C ASN A 92 -23.80 -1.68 8.53
N TYR A 93 -24.55 -0.83 9.24
CA TYR A 93 -24.01 0.28 10.01
C TYR A 93 -23.01 -0.18 11.08
N PHE A 94 -23.40 -1.16 11.92
CA PHE A 94 -22.51 -1.67 12.97
C PHE A 94 -21.28 -2.38 12.38
N MET A 95 -21.43 -3.12 11.27
CA MET A 95 -20.31 -3.79 10.63
C MET A 95 -19.35 -2.78 10.01
N THR A 96 -19.86 -1.80 9.27
CA THR A 96 -19.04 -0.75 8.67
C THR A 96 -18.27 0.02 9.73
N ASN A 97 -18.93 0.42 10.82
CA ASN A 97 -18.26 1.12 11.91
C ASN A 97 -17.14 0.28 12.56
N ALA A 98 -17.40 -1.01 12.83
CA ALA A 98 -16.40 -1.91 13.40
C ALA A 98 -15.20 -2.09 12.47
N VAL A 99 -15.45 -2.29 11.16
CA VAL A 99 -14.38 -2.49 10.18
C VAL A 99 -13.58 -1.21 9.96
N GLN A 100 -14.23 -0.05 9.82
CA GLN A 100 -13.51 1.21 9.61
C GLN A 100 -12.64 1.60 10.81
N SER A 101 -13.13 1.37 12.04
CA SER A 101 -12.32 1.60 13.24
C SER A 101 -11.12 0.63 13.30
N MET A 102 -11.32 -0.64 12.99
CA MET A 102 -10.24 -1.62 12.90
C MET A 102 -9.20 -1.24 11.83
N ILE A 103 -9.65 -0.78 10.66
CA ILE A 103 -8.78 -0.33 9.57
C ILE A 103 -7.98 0.92 9.99
N GLN A 104 -8.58 1.81 10.75
CA GLN A 104 -7.88 2.96 11.32
C GLN A 104 -6.76 2.50 12.25
N ASP A 105 -7.04 1.57 13.18
CA ASP A 105 -6.02 1.01 14.07
C ASP A 105 -4.88 0.35 13.28
N LEU A 106 -5.22 -0.44 12.25
CA LEU A 106 -4.24 -1.10 11.40
C LEU A 106 -3.34 -0.10 10.66
N ARG A 107 -3.92 0.97 10.10
CA ARG A 107 -3.16 2.03 9.44
C ARG A 107 -2.26 2.79 10.40
N ASN A 108 -2.72 3.06 11.61
CA ASN A 108 -1.92 3.70 12.65
C ASN A 108 -0.72 2.83 13.03
N GLU A 109 -0.94 1.52 13.27
CA GLU A 109 0.14 0.58 13.59
C GLU A 109 1.14 0.47 12.45
N MET A 110 0.67 0.39 11.18
CA MET A 110 1.55 0.41 10.02
C MET A 110 2.36 1.71 9.92
N SER A 111 1.75 2.86 10.20
CA SER A 111 2.42 4.17 10.19
C SER A 111 3.50 4.26 11.28
N GLU A 112 3.21 3.78 12.49
CA GLU A 112 4.21 3.70 13.55
C GLU A 112 5.35 2.74 13.20
N LYS A 113 5.00 1.60 12.62
CA LYS A 113 5.96 0.56 12.22
C LYS A 113 6.94 1.06 11.17
N ILE A 114 6.46 1.79 10.15
CA ILE A 114 7.31 2.30 9.06
C ILE A 114 8.40 3.24 9.57
N ASN A 115 8.12 3.98 10.65
CA ASN A 115 9.10 4.87 11.28
C ASN A 115 10.18 4.12 12.09
N ARG A 116 10.01 2.81 12.33
CA ARG A 116 10.93 1.97 13.09
C ARG A 116 11.66 0.94 12.25
N ILE A 117 11.24 0.76 11.01
CA ILE A 117 11.87 -0.18 10.06
C ILE A 117 13.19 0.39 9.57
N PRO A 118 14.26 -0.44 9.41
CA PRO A 118 15.57 0.02 8.94
C PRO A 118 15.49 0.47 7.47
N VAL A 119 16.37 1.41 7.09
CA VAL A 119 16.49 1.95 5.71
C VAL A 119 16.70 0.82 4.70
N SER A 120 17.41 -0.25 5.09
CA SER A 120 17.65 -1.44 4.24
C SER A 120 16.38 -2.11 3.71
N TYR A 121 15.26 -1.93 4.37
CA TYR A 121 13.97 -2.44 3.90
C TYR A 121 13.48 -1.64 2.68
N PHE A 122 13.61 -0.31 2.72
CA PHE A 122 13.20 0.58 1.62
C PHE A 122 14.08 0.41 0.39
N ASP A 123 15.37 0.13 0.58
CA ASP A 123 16.29 -0.13 -0.53
C ASP A 123 15.99 -1.44 -1.27
N LYS A 124 15.32 -2.40 -0.62
CA LYS A 124 14.94 -3.70 -1.20
C LYS A 124 13.56 -3.70 -1.85
N HIS A 125 12.71 -2.73 -1.56
CA HIS A 125 11.34 -2.68 -2.00
C HIS A 125 11.07 -1.43 -2.84
N GLN A 126 10.26 -1.57 -3.89
CA GLN A 126 9.85 -0.41 -4.68
C GLN A 126 8.85 0.45 -3.88
N PHE A 127 9.03 1.75 -3.90
CA PHE A 127 8.15 2.69 -3.19
C PHE A 127 6.67 2.51 -3.55
N GLY A 128 6.36 2.28 -4.83
CA GLY A 128 5.00 2.04 -5.30
C GLY A 128 4.34 0.79 -4.70
N ASP A 129 5.12 -0.30 -4.48
CA ASP A 129 4.63 -1.52 -3.83
C ASP A 129 4.28 -1.24 -2.36
N LEU A 130 5.17 -0.53 -1.65
CA LEU A 130 4.92 -0.15 -0.26
C LEU A 130 3.68 0.75 -0.12
N LEU A 131 3.54 1.75 -0.99
CA LEU A 131 2.36 2.60 -1.03
C LEU A 131 1.09 1.78 -1.29
N GLY A 132 1.16 0.80 -2.19
CA GLY A 132 0.07 -0.13 -2.47
C GLY A 132 -0.39 -0.92 -1.24
N ARG A 133 0.54 -1.31 -0.35
CA ARG A 133 0.23 -2.02 0.90
C ARG A 133 -0.57 -1.15 1.88
N PHE A 134 -0.28 0.15 1.96
CA PHE A 134 -1.00 1.12 2.81
C PHE A 134 -2.37 1.52 2.26
N THR A 135 -2.53 1.49 0.94
CA THR A 135 -3.74 1.97 0.26
C THR A 135 -4.60 0.81 -0.23
N SER A 136 -4.27 0.24 -1.39
CA SER A 136 -5.11 -0.75 -2.08
C SER A 136 -5.25 -2.08 -1.33
N ASP A 137 -4.20 -2.55 -0.63
CA ASP A 137 -4.27 -3.81 0.12
C ASP A 137 -5.16 -3.68 1.35
N VAL A 138 -4.99 -2.62 2.13
CA VAL A 138 -5.84 -2.33 3.29
C VAL A 138 -7.29 -2.12 2.86
N GLU A 139 -7.53 -1.43 1.72
CA GLU A 139 -8.87 -1.24 1.17
C GLU A 139 -9.50 -2.55 0.71
N THR A 140 -8.74 -3.44 0.09
CA THR A 140 -9.20 -4.78 -0.30
C THR A 140 -9.65 -5.60 0.91
N VAL A 141 -8.90 -5.54 2.02
CA VAL A 141 -9.28 -6.18 3.29
C VAL A 141 -10.56 -5.56 3.86
N SER A 142 -10.64 -4.22 3.86
CA SER A 142 -11.83 -3.47 4.31
C SER A 142 -13.10 -3.90 3.57
N ASN A 143 -13.05 -3.89 2.24
CA ASN A 143 -14.19 -4.24 1.39
C ASN A 143 -14.62 -5.71 1.57
N ALA A 144 -13.66 -6.62 1.68
CA ALA A 144 -13.97 -8.03 1.93
C ALA A 144 -14.67 -8.24 3.28
N LEU A 145 -14.25 -7.55 4.33
CA LEU A 145 -14.88 -7.67 5.65
C LEU A 145 -16.26 -7.01 5.69
N GLN A 146 -16.42 -5.83 5.10
CA GLN A 146 -17.70 -5.12 5.14
C GLN A 146 -18.77 -5.84 4.31
N GLN A 147 -18.42 -6.23 3.09
CA GLN A 147 -19.40 -6.75 2.13
C GLN A 147 -19.45 -8.29 2.16
N SER A 148 -18.30 -8.96 1.97
CA SER A 148 -18.29 -10.41 1.78
C SER A 148 -18.65 -11.17 3.04
N PHE A 149 -18.23 -10.72 4.22
CA PHE A 149 -18.53 -11.39 5.47
C PHE A 149 -20.03 -11.43 5.77
N LEU A 150 -20.72 -10.27 5.70
CA LEU A 150 -22.17 -10.22 5.92
C LEU A 150 -22.96 -10.96 4.83
N GLN A 151 -22.46 -10.98 3.58
CA GLN A 151 -23.09 -11.75 2.51
C GLN A 151 -22.96 -13.26 2.74
N ILE A 152 -21.81 -13.74 3.25
CA ILE A 152 -21.63 -15.16 3.64
C ILE A 152 -22.59 -15.51 4.77
N VAL A 153 -22.69 -14.69 5.81
CA VAL A 153 -23.66 -14.88 6.91
C VAL A 153 -25.08 -14.94 6.35
N ASN A 154 -25.45 -13.99 5.50
CA ASN A 154 -26.76 -13.98 4.83
C ASN A 154 -27.01 -15.28 4.05
N ALA A 155 -26.05 -15.71 3.23
CA ALA A 155 -26.19 -16.91 2.39
C ALA A 155 -26.38 -18.18 3.23
N VAL A 156 -25.56 -18.38 4.25
CA VAL A 156 -25.61 -19.55 5.11
C VAL A 156 -26.95 -19.64 5.86
N PHE A 157 -27.37 -18.54 6.49
CA PHE A 157 -28.61 -18.52 7.26
C PHE A 157 -29.86 -18.54 6.38
N THR A 158 -29.83 -17.92 5.18
CA THR A 158 -30.93 -18.04 4.22
C THR A 158 -31.12 -19.49 3.81
N ILE A 159 -30.07 -20.18 3.39
CA ILE A 159 -30.17 -21.61 3.03
C ILE A 159 -30.69 -22.44 4.22
N LEU A 160 -30.15 -22.23 5.42
CA LEU A 160 -30.55 -22.97 6.62
C LEU A 160 -32.05 -22.77 6.95
N PHE A 161 -32.51 -21.52 6.99
CA PHE A 161 -33.91 -21.23 7.35
C PHE A 161 -34.91 -21.59 6.26
N VAL A 162 -34.56 -21.36 4.96
CA VAL A 162 -35.40 -21.82 3.86
C VAL A 162 -35.52 -23.34 3.87
N MET A 163 -34.43 -24.06 4.12
CA MET A 163 -34.47 -25.53 4.27
C MET A 163 -35.40 -25.97 5.40
N GLY A 164 -35.35 -25.28 6.54
CA GLY A 164 -36.31 -25.51 7.64
C GLY A 164 -37.77 -25.30 7.21
N MET A 165 -38.04 -24.21 6.49
CA MET A 165 -39.40 -23.87 6.03
C MET A 165 -39.94 -24.85 4.98
N VAL A 166 -39.13 -25.23 3.98
CA VAL A 166 -39.60 -26.17 2.94
C VAL A 166 -39.83 -27.58 3.52
N LEU A 167 -39.02 -28.01 4.49
CA LEU A 167 -39.26 -29.29 5.22
C LEU A 167 -40.53 -29.24 6.07
N TYR A 168 -40.79 -28.09 6.72
CA TYR A 168 -42.00 -27.87 7.52
C TYR A 168 -43.27 -27.90 6.67
N LEU A 169 -43.23 -27.25 5.49
CA LEU A 169 -44.39 -27.12 4.63
C LEU A 169 -44.78 -28.44 3.91
N ASN A 170 -43.81 -29.11 3.29
CA ASN A 170 -44.06 -30.36 2.59
C ASN A 170 -42.76 -31.11 2.29
N LEU A 171 -42.61 -32.29 2.88
CA LEU A 171 -41.39 -33.11 2.76
C LEU A 171 -41.13 -33.58 1.31
N GLN A 172 -42.16 -33.92 0.54
CA GLN A 172 -41.99 -34.43 -0.84
C GLN A 172 -41.43 -33.35 -1.77
N LEU A 173 -41.97 -32.13 -1.69
CA LEU A 173 -41.48 -30.99 -2.47
C LEU A 173 -40.12 -30.49 -1.96
N ALA A 174 -39.87 -30.59 -0.66
CA ALA A 174 -38.59 -30.23 -0.06
C ALA A 174 -37.41 -31.03 -0.66
N ILE A 175 -37.61 -32.35 -0.90
CA ILE A 175 -36.56 -33.19 -1.53
C ILE A 175 -36.14 -32.64 -2.89
N ILE A 176 -37.09 -32.12 -3.68
CA ILE A 176 -36.80 -31.55 -5.01
C ILE A 176 -35.90 -30.29 -4.88
N VAL A 177 -36.26 -29.41 -3.94
CA VAL A 177 -35.48 -28.20 -3.66
C VAL A 177 -34.10 -28.56 -3.13
N ILE A 178 -34.00 -29.55 -2.22
CA ILE A 178 -32.72 -30.04 -1.67
C ILE A 178 -31.83 -30.61 -2.78
N LEU A 179 -32.38 -31.39 -3.72
CA LEU A 179 -31.63 -31.95 -4.84
C LEU A 179 -31.17 -30.90 -5.85
N SER A 180 -31.85 -29.76 -5.97
CA SER A 180 -31.42 -28.68 -6.85
C SER A 180 -30.14 -28.00 -6.35
N ILE A 181 -29.85 -27.98 -5.04
CA ILE A 181 -28.68 -27.33 -4.44
C ILE A 181 -27.36 -27.91 -4.98
N PRO A 182 -27.08 -29.21 -4.88
CA PRO A 182 -25.85 -29.79 -5.41
C PRO A 182 -25.76 -29.60 -6.94
N ILE A 183 -26.87 -29.70 -7.69
CA ILE A 183 -26.88 -29.49 -9.14
C ILE A 183 -26.41 -28.06 -9.47
N THR A 184 -26.99 -27.08 -8.80
CA THR A 184 -26.62 -25.66 -8.93
C THR A 184 -25.15 -25.43 -8.57
N TYR A 185 -24.68 -26.00 -7.45
CA TYR A 185 -23.29 -25.87 -7.00
C TYR A 185 -22.29 -26.48 -7.99
N PHE A 186 -22.51 -27.71 -8.45
CA PHE A 186 -21.61 -28.36 -9.41
C PHE A 186 -21.66 -27.68 -10.78
N GLY A 187 -22.82 -27.18 -11.21
CA GLY A 187 -22.94 -26.36 -12.42
C GLY A 187 -22.10 -25.09 -12.32
N ALA A 188 -22.28 -24.31 -11.27
CA ALA A 188 -21.50 -23.11 -11.01
C ALA A 188 -20.00 -23.38 -10.95
N LYS A 189 -19.57 -24.40 -10.21
CA LYS A 189 -18.17 -24.81 -10.07
C LYS A 189 -17.55 -25.20 -11.41
N THR A 190 -18.29 -25.89 -12.27
CA THR A 190 -17.80 -26.30 -13.59
C THR A 190 -17.53 -25.11 -14.50
N ILE A 191 -18.46 -24.14 -14.53
CA ILE A 191 -18.32 -22.91 -15.32
C ILE A 191 -17.15 -22.09 -14.78
N LEU A 192 -17.04 -21.91 -13.45
CA LEU A 192 -15.96 -21.19 -12.80
C LEU A 192 -14.59 -21.81 -13.13
N ASN A 193 -14.45 -23.10 -12.98
CA ASN A 193 -13.19 -23.80 -13.26
C ASN A 193 -12.76 -23.66 -14.73
N ARG A 194 -13.73 -23.56 -15.67
CA ARG A 194 -13.45 -23.34 -17.10
C ARG A 194 -13.14 -21.89 -17.46
N SER A 195 -13.71 -20.93 -16.74
CA SER A 195 -13.47 -19.49 -16.99
C SER A 195 -12.18 -19.00 -16.33
N GLN A 196 -11.80 -19.53 -15.17
CA GLN A 196 -10.66 -19.08 -14.36
C GLN A 196 -9.32 -19.05 -15.11
N PRO A 197 -8.93 -20.04 -15.95
CA PRO A 197 -7.69 -19.96 -16.74
C PRO A 197 -7.65 -18.76 -17.67
N TYR A 198 -8.77 -18.41 -18.30
CA TYR A 198 -8.87 -17.25 -19.19
C TYR A 198 -8.77 -15.93 -18.42
N PHE A 199 -9.38 -15.82 -17.24
CA PHE A 199 -9.19 -14.65 -16.37
C PHE A 199 -7.73 -14.47 -15.93
N LYS A 200 -7.01 -15.56 -15.62
CA LYS A 200 -5.58 -15.49 -15.31
C LYS A 200 -4.76 -15.02 -16.52
N GLN A 201 -5.06 -15.54 -17.69
CA GLN A 201 -4.40 -15.10 -18.94
C GLN A 201 -4.72 -13.62 -19.24
N GLN A 202 -5.96 -13.20 -19.11
CA GLN A 202 -6.38 -11.81 -19.29
C GLN A 202 -5.63 -10.87 -18.33
N ALA A 203 -5.50 -11.22 -17.05
CA ALA A 203 -4.73 -10.45 -16.08
C ALA A 203 -3.24 -10.35 -16.45
N ALA A 204 -2.64 -11.44 -16.95
CA ALA A 204 -1.25 -11.44 -17.41
C ALA A 204 -1.04 -10.55 -18.65
N ILE A 205 -1.98 -10.59 -19.61
CA ILE A 205 -1.94 -9.73 -20.81
C ILE A 205 -2.12 -8.26 -20.42
N LEU A 206 -3.05 -7.96 -19.50
CA LEU A 206 -3.27 -6.61 -18.99
C LEU A 206 -2.03 -6.07 -18.27
N GLY A 207 -1.32 -6.93 -17.52
CA GLY A 207 -0.02 -6.57 -16.92
C GLY A 207 1.03 -6.22 -17.97
N ARG A 208 1.13 -7.00 -19.07
CA ARG A 208 2.02 -6.69 -20.20
C ARG A 208 1.64 -5.38 -20.90
N MET A 209 0.33 -5.15 -21.09
CA MET A 209 -0.18 -3.92 -21.69
C MET A 209 0.18 -2.70 -20.82
N ASN A 210 -0.02 -2.76 -19.52
CA ASN A 210 0.34 -1.69 -18.59
C ASN A 210 1.84 -1.40 -18.61
N GLY A 211 2.69 -2.45 -18.61
CA GLY A 211 4.14 -2.29 -18.73
C GLY A 211 4.54 -1.64 -20.06
N PHE A 212 3.93 -2.06 -21.16
CA PHE A 212 4.17 -1.47 -22.48
C PHE A 212 3.76 0.01 -22.54
N VAL A 213 2.59 0.37 -22.00
CA VAL A 213 2.11 1.76 -21.93
C VAL A 213 3.06 2.61 -21.08
N GLN A 214 3.47 2.11 -19.93
CA GLN A 214 4.41 2.80 -19.05
C GLN A 214 5.77 3.04 -19.75
N GLU A 215 6.31 2.01 -20.42
CA GLU A 215 7.57 2.12 -21.19
C GLU A 215 7.47 3.19 -22.27
N ASN A 216 6.38 3.18 -23.06
CA ASN A 216 6.17 4.15 -24.13
C ASN A 216 5.95 5.57 -23.63
N LEU A 217 5.21 5.75 -22.52
CA LEU A 217 5.02 7.08 -21.91
C LEU A 217 6.33 7.62 -21.33
N THR A 218 7.10 6.79 -20.65
CA THR A 218 8.41 7.20 -20.10
C THR A 218 9.40 7.50 -21.22
N GLY A 219 9.41 6.70 -22.27
CA GLY A 219 10.29 6.86 -23.45
C GLY A 219 9.70 7.69 -24.58
N PHE A 220 8.60 8.45 -24.34
CA PHE A 220 7.85 9.11 -25.41
C PHE A 220 8.71 10.05 -26.29
N ASN A 221 9.59 10.83 -25.68
CA ASN A 221 10.49 11.71 -26.41
C ASN A 221 11.47 10.94 -27.33
N VAL A 222 11.95 9.78 -26.86
CA VAL A 222 12.83 8.91 -27.64
C VAL A 222 12.05 8.28 -28.80
N LEU A 223 10.83 7.80 -28.52
CA LEU A 223 9.93 7.25 -29.55
C LEU A 223 9.70 8.26 -30.69
N LYS A 224 9.39 9.51 -30.32
CA LYS A 224 9.19 10.64 -31.26
C LYS A 224 10.46 11.00 -32.04
N LEU A 225 11.60 11.08 -31.33
CA LEU A 225 12.88 11.42 -31.95
C LEU A 225 13.28 10.43 -33.05
N PHE A 226 13.02 9.15 -32.84
CA PHE A 226 13.39 8.10 -33.79
C PHE A 226 12.27 7.69 -34.76
N GLY A 227 11.10 8.36 -34.72
CA GLY A 227 9.95 8.08 -35.63
C GLY A 227 9.44 6.65 -35.53
N ARG A 228 9.34 6.09 -34.30
CA ARG A 228 8.96 4.70 -34.08
C ARG A 228 7.51 4.52 -33.61
N GLU A 229 6.66 5.52 -33.80
CA GLU A 229 5.26 5.53 -33.37
C GLU A 229 4.46 4.38 -34.01
N GLU A 230 4.63 4.19 -35.33
CA GLU A 230 3.93 3.13 -36.08
C GLU A 230 4.29 1.73 -35.55
N ASN A 231 5.58 1.48 -35.33
CA ASN A 231 6.04 0.22 -34.74
C ASN A 231 5.51 -0.02 -33.32
N SER A 232 5.42 1.06 -32.52
CA SER A 232 4.82 1.00 -31.19
C SER A 232 3.32 0.70 -31.27
N GLN A 233 2.61 1.34 -32.19
CA GLN A 233 1.18 1.11 -32.41
C GLN A 233 0.90 -0.34 -32.84
N GLU A 234 1.66 -0.88 -33.80
CA GLU A 234 1.52 -2.29 -34.21
C GLU A 234 1.70 -3.27 -33.04
N ARG A 235 2.66 -3.00 -32.14
CA ARG A 235 2.87 -3.84 -30.96
C ARG A 235 1.71 -3.73 -29.98
N PHE A 236 1.20 -2.52 -29.78
CA PHE A 236 0.03 -2.27 -28.93
C PHE A 236 -1.21 -2.99 -29.46
N GLU A 237 -1.47 -2.91 -30.77
CA GLU A 237 -2.58 -3.60 -31.44
C GLU A 237 -2.52 -5.11 -31.22
N LYS A 238 -1.33 -5.73 -31.37
CA LYS A 238 -1.17 -7.18 -31.10
C LYS A 238 -1.50 -7.56 -29.67
N ILE A 239 -1.08 -6.74 -28.69
CA ILE A 239 -1.40 -6.97 -27.26
C ILE A 239 -2.91 -6.81 -27.04
N THR A 240 -3.51 -5.81 -27.67
CA THR A 240 -4.95 -5.51 -27.54
C THR A 240 -5.80 -6.59 -28.20
N ASP A 241 -5.39 -7.11 -29.36
CA ASP A 241 -6.06 -8.22 -30.03
C ASP A 241 -6.03 -9.50 -29.19
N GLU A 242 -4.87 -9.82 -28.60
CA GLU A 242 -4.74 -10.95 -27.68
C GLU A 242 -5.64 -10.77 -26.45
N LEU A 243 -5.66 -9.55 -25.89
CA LEU A 243 -6.52 -9.19 -24.76
C LEU A 243 -8.01 -9.34 -25.10
N GLN A 244 -8.41 -8.88 -26.28
CA GLN A 244 -9.77 -9.00 -26.78
C GLN A 244 -10.20 -10.47 -26.93
N GLN A 245 -9.37 -11.31 -27.55
CA GLN A 245 -9.69 -12.73 -27.75
C GLN A 245 -9.81 -13.49 -26.42
N VAL A 246 -8.87 -13.29 -25.51
CA VAL A 246 -8.87 -13.96 -24.21
C VAL A 246 -9.98 -13.39 -23.32
N GLY A 247 -10.17 -12.07 -23.32
CA GLY A 247 -11.23 -11.39 -22.60
C GLY A 247 -12.64 -11.81 -23.06
N PHE A 248 -12.84 -11.97 -24.38
CA PHE A 248 -14.09 -12.50 -24.91
C PHE A 248 -14.37 -13.91 -24.39
N LYS A 249 -13.39 -14.82 -24.42
CA LYS A 249 -13.55 -16.20 -23.91
C LYS A 249 -13.84 -16.21 -22.40
N ALA A 250 -13.10 -15.40 -21.64
CA ALA A 250 -13.31 -15.25 -20.19
C ALA A 250 -14.73 -14.79 -19.88
N SER A 251 -15.17 -13.69 -20.53
CA SER A 251 -16.47 -13.09 -20.32
C SER A 251 -17.62 -13.95 -20.86
N PHE A 252 -17.45 -14.59 -22.02
CA PHE A 252 -18.46 -15.47 -22.59
C PHE A 252 -18.73 -16.69 -21.70
N ILE A 253 -17.66 -17.42 -21.29
CA ILE A 253 -17.80 -18.60 -20.44
C ILE A 253 -18.37 -18.22 -19.08
N SER A 254 -17.86 -17.13 -18.48
CA SER A 254 -18.39 -16.62 -17.20
C SER A 254 -19.83 -16.13 -17.33
N GLY A 255 -20.17 -15.49 -18.44
CA GLY A 255 -21.52 -15.00 -18.74
C GLY A 255 -22.56 -16.10 -18.87
N LEU A 256 -22.16 -17.33 -19.20
CA LEU A 256 -23.06 -18.49 -19.20
C LEU A 256 -23.49 -18.92 -17.80
N MET A 257 -22.84 -18.43 -16.74
CA MET A 257 -23.14 -18.85 -15.37
C MET A 257 -24.59 -18.54 -14.99
N MET A 258 -25.00 -17.28 -15.12
CA MET A 258 -26.36 -16.90 -14.73
C MET A 258 -27.44 -17.64 -15.53
N PRO A 259 -27.42 -17.69 -16.87
CA PRO A 259 -28.40 -18.46 -17.64
C PRO A 259 -28.43 -19.95 -17.27
N ALA A 260 -27.28 -20.58 -17.08
CA ALA A 260 -27.22 -21.99 -16.72
C ALA A 260 -27.84 -22.27 -15.33
N LEU A 261 -27.57 -21.39 -14.36
CA LEU A 261 -28.16 -21.51 -13.02
C LEU A 261 -29.65 -21.19 -13.01
N HIS A 262 -30.09 -20.23 -13.83
CA HIS A 262 -31.52 -19.95 -14.01
C HIS A 262 -32.26 -21.14 -14.61
N ILE A 263 -31.71 -21.83 -15.61
CA ILE A 263 -32.31 -23.06 -16.16
C ILE A 263 -32.54 -24.12 -15.06
N VAL A 264 -31.57 -24.33 -14.17
CA VAL A 264 -31.74 -25.27 -13.05
C VAL A 264 -32.88 -24.82 -12.12
N SER A 265 -32.93 -23.53 -11.80
CA SER A 265 -33.98 -22.95 -10.96
C SER A 265 -35.36 -23.04 -11.61
N ASP A 266 -35.46 -22.74 -12.92
CA ASP A 266 -36.71 -22.80 -13.69
C ASP A 266 -37.22 -24.25 -13.83
N LEU A 267 -36.33 -25.21 -14.06
CA LEU A 267 -36.70 -26.63 -14.06
C LEU A 267 -37.20 -27.09 -12.70
N THR A 268 -36.51 -26.68 -11.62
CA THR A 268 -36.93 -26.95 -10.24
C THR A 268 -38.30 -26.32 -9.96
N TYR A 269 -38.49 -25.05 -10.36
CA TYR A 269 -39.77 -24.35 -10.28
C TYR A 269 -40.88 -25.11 -11.02
N LEU A 270 -40.65 -25.53 -12.26
CA LEU A 270 -41.63 -26.27 -13.06
C LEU A 270 -42.03 -27.58 -12.36
N ILE A 271 -41.08 -28.34 -11.89
CA ILE A 271 -41.35 -29.61 -11.16
C ILE A 271 -42.17 -29.32 -9.89
N VAL A 272 -41.75 -28.33 -9.09
CA VAL A 272 -42.49 -27.94 -7.87
C VAL A 272 -43.88 -27.43 -8.19
N ALA A 273 -44.06 -26.65 -9.26
CA ALA A 273 -45.40 -26.13 -9.69
C ALA A 273 -46.32 -27.28 -10.11
N VAL A 274 -45.82 -28.23 -10.92
CA VAL A 274 -46.64 -29.36 -11.40
C VAL A 274 -46.99 -30.31 -10.22
N LEU A 275 -46.01 -30.75 -9.47
CA LEU A 275 -46.26 -31.68 -8.36
C LEU A 275 -47.01 -31.03 -7.19
N GLY A 276 -46.71 -29.73 -6.93
CA GLY A 276 -47.42 -28.93 -5.94
C GLY A 276 -48.88 -28.71 -6.35
N GLY A 277 -49.12 -28.39 -7.63
CA GLY A 277 -50.47 -28.25 -8.20
C GLY A 277 -51.30 -29.54 -8.07
N LEU A 278 -50.69 -30.70 -8.37
CA LEU A 278 -51.35 -32.00 -8.15
C LEU A 278 -51.71 -32.23 -6.68
N GLN A 279 -50.84 -31.81 -5.76
CA GLN A 279 -51.09 -31.92 -4.30
C GLN A 279 -52.20 -30.96 -3.85
N VAL A 280 -52.26 -29.77 -4.45
CA VAL A 280 -53.37 -28.81 -4.20
C VAL A 280 -54.72 -29.40 -4.63
N ILE A 281 -54.77 -29.97 -5.84
CA ILE A 281 -55.99 -30.66 -6.34
C ILE A 281 -56.37 -31.81 -5.42
N ALA A 282 -55.40 -32.56 -4.89
CA ALA A 282 -55.62 -33.65 -3.95
C ALA A 282 -55.97 -33.19 -2.51
N GLY A 283 -56.02 -31.89 -2.25
CA GLY A 283 -56.32 -31.29 -0.94
C GLY A 283 -55.20 -31.47 0.11
N ARG A 284 -53.96 -31.83 -0.33
CA ARG A 284 -52.82 -32.09 0.57
C ARG A 284 -51.95 -30.84 0.77
N LEU A 285 -52.10 -29.82 -0.06
CA LEU A 285 -51.36 -28.55 -0.01
C LEU A 285 -52.31 -27.42 -0.27
N THR A 286 -52.10 -26.25 0.35
CA THR A 286 -52.84 -25.01 0.00
C THR A 286 -52.19 -24.32 -1.17
N ILE A 287 -52.95 -23.51 -1.91
CA ILE A 287 -52.41 -22.69 -3.04
C ILE A 287 -51.34 -21.72 -2.52
N GLY A 288 -51.54 -21.11 -1.34
CA GLY A 288 -50.59 -20.22 -0.75
C GLY A 288 -49.25 -20.90 -0.37
N ASN A 289 -49.33 -22.14 0.16
CA ASN A 289 -48.10 -22.91 0.45
C ASN A 289 -47.37 -23.29 -0.84
N MET A 290 -48.08 -23.64 -1.91
CA MET A 290 -47.48 -23.88 -3.23
C MET A 290 -46.76 -22.64 -3.74
N GLN A 291 -47.38 -21.45 -3.63
CA GLN A 291 -46.79 -20.20 -4.02
C GLN A 291 -45.55 -19.85 -3.15
N ALA A 292 -45.58 -20.14 -1.86
CA ALA A 292 -44.41 -20.00 -0.98
C ALA A 292 -43.24 -20.91 -1.41
N PHE A 293 -43.52 -22.19 -1.78
CA PHE A 293 -42.48 -23.09 -2.31
C PHE A 293 -41.80 -22.53 -3.55
N VAL A 294 -42.55 -21.97 -4.46
CA VAL A 294 -42.05 -21.33 -5.69
C VAL A 294 -41.04 -20.23 -5.36
N GLN A 295 -41.36 -19.36 -4.39
CA GLN A 295 -40.45 -18.31 -3.95
C GLN A 295 -39.20 -18.87 -3.23
N TYR A 296 -39.33 -19.95 -2.44
CA TYR A 296 -38.22 -20.59 -1.77
C TYR A 296 -37.21 -21.19 -2.75
N VAL A 297 -37.62 -21.70 -3.91
CA VAL A 297 -36.71 -22.16 -4.97
C VAL A 297 -35.76 -21.04 -5.39
N TRP A 298 -36.28 -19.83 -5.59
CA TRP A 298 -35.48 -18.66 -5.94
C TRP A 298 -34.59 -18.19 -4.77
N GLN A 299 -35.13 -18.15 -3.56
CA GLN A 299 -34.36 -17.73 -2.38
C GLN A 299 -33.16 -18.64 -2.05
N VAL A 300 -33.20 -19.94 -2.41
CA VAL A 300 -32.07 -20.86 -2.24
C VAL A 300 -31.04 -20.69 -3.35
N SER A 301 -31.46 -20.39 -4.58
CA SER A 301 -30.55 -20.31 -5.72
C SER A 301 -29.64 -19.08 -5.68
N GLN A 302 -30.12 -17.94 -5.22
CA GLN A 302 -29.37 -16.68 -5.14
C GLN A 302 -28.10 -16.78 -4.27
N PRO A 303 -28.14 -17.26 -3.01
CA PRO A 303 -26.96 -17.39 -2.16
C PRO A 303 -25.88 -18.27 -2.75
N ILE A 304 -26.25 -19.34 -3.47
CA ILE A 304 -25.28 -20.28 -4.07
C ILE A 304 -24.49 -19.57 -5.17
N GLN A 305 -25.14 -18.74 -5.97
CA GLN A 305 -24.49 -17.92 -7.00
C GLN A 305 -23.47 -16.95 -6.38
N ASN A 306 -23.83 -16.27 -5.31
CA ASN A 306 -23.00 -15.28 -4.64
C ASN A 306 -21.78 -15.89 -3.96
N ILE A 307 -21.90 -17.08 -3.31
CA ILE A 307 -20.77 -17.73 -2.59
C ILE A 307 -19.56 -17.93 -3.50
N THR A 308 -19.79 -18.27 -4.78
CA THR A 308 -18.69 -18.50 -5.73
C THR A 308 -17.88 -17.22 -6.01
N GLN A 309 -18.55 -16.07 -6.11
CA GLN A 309 -17.92 -14.76 -6.30
C GLN A 309 -17.19 -14.32 -5.03
N LEU A 310 -17.81 -14.54 -3.87
CA LEU A 310 -17.25 -14.17 -2.57
C LEU A 310 -15.97 -14.93 -2.24
N ALA A 311 -15.84 -16.19 -2.68
CA ALA A 311 -14.62 -16.98 -2.47
C ALA A 311 -13.39 -16.33 -3.11
N GLY A 312 -13.54 -15.74 -4.31
CA GLY A 312 -12.47 -15.00 -4.98
C GLY A 312 -12.08 -13.73 -4.23
N GLN A 313 -13.06 -12.96 -3.76
CA GLN A 313 -12.82 -11.75 -2.96
C GLN A 313 -12.12 -12.05 -1.64
N MET A 314 -12.52 -13.11 -0.95
CA MET A 314 -11.87 -13.55 0.29
C MET A 314 -10.44 -14.03 0.08
N GLN A 315 -10.14 -14.68 -1.05
CA GLN A 315 -8.77 -15.07 -1.39
C GLN A 315 -7.89 -13.85 -1.69
N SER A 316 -8.41 -12.87 -2.42
CA SER A 316 -7.71 -11.60 -2.67
C SER A 316 -7.43 -10.85 -1.37
N ALA A 317 -8.44 -10.75 -0.50
CA ALA A 317 -8.28 -10.13 0.81
C ALA A 317 -7.23 -10.83 1.68
N LYS A 318 -7.20 -12.17 1.65
CA LYS A 318 -6.15 -12.93 2.34
C LYS A 318 -4.75 -12.58 1.81
N SER A 319 -4.56 -12.54 0.48
CA SER A 319 -3.26 -12.17 -0.11
C SER A 319 -2.85 -10.74 0.25
N SER A 320 -3.79 -9.80 0.23
CA SER A 320 -3.54 -8.41 0.65
C SER A 320 -3.18 -8.33 2.13
N LEU A 321 -3.88 -9.09 2.97
CA LEU A 321 -3.61 -9.17 4.41
C LEU A 321 -2.23 -9.76 4.70
N ASP A 322 -1.81 -10.79 3.96
CA ASP A 322 -0.47 -11.39 4.07
C ASP A 322 0.62 -10.33 3.78
N ARG A 323 0.46 -9.48 2.75
CA ARG A 323 1.39 -8.38 2.42
C ARG A 323 1.39 -7.26 3.47
N VAL A 324 0.23 -6.93 4.03
CA VAL A 324 0.13 -5.95 5.13
C VAL A 324 0.87 -6.46 6.38
N PHE A 325 0.67 -7.72 6.74
CA PHE A 325 1.37 -8.29 7.90
C PHE A 325 2.86 -8.51 7.64
N GLU A 326 3.31 -8.69 6.42
CA GLU A 326 4.73 -8.71 6.09
C GLU A 326 5.41 -7.41 6.54
N VAL A 327 4.78 -6.23 6.30
CA VAL A 327 5.30 -4.94 6.79
C VAL A 327 5.32 -4.89 8.31
N LEU A 328 4.24 -5.32 8.96
CA LEU A 328 4.13 -5.28 10.42
C LEU A 328 5.09 -6.27 11.12
N ASP A 329 5.42 -7.37 10.47
CA ASP A 329 6.32 -8.40 10.99
C ASP A 329 7.80 -8.11 10.69
N GLU A 330 8.10 -7.08 9.87
CA GLU A 330 9.48 -6.71 9.57
C GLU A 330 10.24 -6.35 10.84
N GLN A 331 11.52 -6.68 10.85
CA GLN A 331 12.40 -6.38 11.98
C GLN A 331 12.58 -4.87 12.13
N GLU A 332 12.39 -4.37 13.33
CA GLU A 332 12.67 -2.97 13.66
C GLU A 332 14.17 -2.74 13.82
N GLU A 333 14.60 -1.49 13.65
CA GLU A 333 15.98 -1.12 13.98
C GLU A 333 16.28 -1.51 15.42
N VAL A 334 17.34 -2.31 15.60
CA VAL A 334 17.76 -2.76 16.94
C VAL A 334 18.12 -1.52 17.77
N GLN A 335 17.35 -1.28 18.83
CA GLN A 335 17.74 -0.31 19.85
C GLN A 335 18.66 -1.02 20.84
N THR A 336 19.78 -0.40 21.14
CA THR A 336 20.73 -0.93 22.11
C THR A 336 20.09 -0.98 23.50
N ALA A 337 20.15 -2.12 24.18
CA ALA A 337 19.49 -2.31 25.48
C ALA A 337 20.08 -1.41 26.59
N GLU A 338 21.38 -1.11 26.49
CA GLU A 338 22.08 -0.17 27.37
C GLU A 338 22.61 0.98 26.52
N VAL A 339 21.80 2.03 26.38
CA VAL A 339 22.18 3.26 25.67
C VAL A 339 23.14 4.05 26.57
N LYS A 340 24.38 4.25 26.14
CA LYS A 340 25.28 5.21 26.80
C LYS A 340 24.83 6.62 26.46
N GLU A 341 24.79 7.51 27.45
CA GLU A 341 24.58 8.93 27.18
C GLU A 341 25.67 9.46 26.23
N LEU A 342 25.24 10.17 25.22
CA LEU A 342 26.13 10.81 24.28
C LEU A 342 26.74 12.04 24.95
N ALA A 343 28.02 12.00 25.26
CA ALA A 343 28.75 13.19 25.68
C ALA A 343 28.77 14.23 24.54
N PRO A 344 28.94 15.53 24.84
CA PRO A 344 29.08 16.54 23.81
C PRO A 344 30.19 16.15 22.82
N LEU A 345 29.83 15.91 21.56
CA LEU A 345 30.77 15.42 20.55
C LEU A 345 31.75 16.52 20.12
N THR A 346 33.01 16.13 19.96
CA THR A 346 34.03 16.97 19.29
C THR A 346 34.05 16.74 17.79
N GLY A 347 33.62 15.55 17.34
CA GLY A 347 33.53 15.18 15.95
C GLY A 347 34.73 14.37 15.42
N GLN A 348 35.51 13.71 16.31
CA GLN A 348 36.49 12.73 15.88
C GLN A 348 35.79 11.47 15.37
N VAL A 349 36.24 10.94 14.22
CA VAL A 349 35.69 9.72 13.63
C VAL A 349 36.79 8.73 13.31
N SER A 350 36.67 7.48 13.78
CA SER A 350 37.64 6.41 13.50
C SER A 350 36.96 5.16 12.98
N PHE A 351 37.45 4.64 11.86
CA PHE A 351 37.08 3.32 11.33
C PHE A 351 38.20 2.34 11.64
N LYS A 352 37.86 1.22 12.30
CA LYS A 352 38.82 0.20 12.72
C LYS A 352 38.50 -1.15 12.13
N ASN A 353 39.27 -1.58 11.13
CA ASN A 353 39.14 -2.87 10.44
C ASN A 353 37.69 -3.15 9.98
N VAL A 354 37.07 -2.16 9.38
CA VAL A 354 35.66 -2.23 9.00
C VAL A 354 35.47 -3.04 7.72
N ASP A 355 34.64 -4.08 7.84
CA ASP A 355 34.11 -4.84 6.69
C ASP A 355 32.61 -4.60 6.55
N PHE A 356 32.13 -4.54 5.30
CA PHE A 356 30.72 -4.39 5.02
C PHE A 356 30.29 -5.05 3.72
N GLN A 357 29.07 -5.60 3.72
CA GLN A 357 28.40 -6.18 2.55
C GLN A 357 26.88 -5.97 2.61
N TYR A 358 26.24 -5.63 1.48
CA TYR A 358 24.78 -5.57 1.37
C TYR A 358 24.17 -6.96 1.16
N VAL A 359 24.91 -7.85 0.50
CA VAL A 359 24.49 -9.21 0.16
C VAL A 359 25.52 -10.17 0.71
N GLU A 360 25.07 -11.22 1.37
CA GLU A 360 25.93 -12.27 1.92
C GLU A 360 26.91 -12.81 0.87
N ASN A 361 28.18 -12.98 1.24
CA ASN A 361 29.28 -13.42 0.37
C ASN A 361 29.65 -12.46 -0.79
N LYS A 362 29.19 -11.20 -0.77
CA LYS A 362 29.62 -10.16 -1.70
C LYS A 362 30.15 -8.94 -0.96
N PRO A 363 31.37 -9.04 -0.38
CA PRO A 363 31.95 -7.94 0.37
C PRO A 363 32.19 -6.72 -0.53
N LEU A 364 31.73 -5.57 -0.07
CA LEU A 364 31.89 -4.29 -0.76
C LEU A 364 32.98 -3.42 -0.11
N ILE A 365 33.07 -3.40 1.23
CA ILE A 365 34.12 -2.72 1.96
C ILE A 365 34.95 -3.78 2.71
N ARG A 366 36.27 -3.68 2.66
CA ARG A 366 37.17 -4.66 3.27
C ARG A 366 38.31 -3.98 4.01
N ASN A 367 38.48 -4.37 5.28
CA ASN A 367 39.56 -3.92 6.15
C ASN A 367 39.80 -2.40 6.08
N PHE A 368 38.70 -1.63 6.11
CA PHE A 368 38.75 -0.19 5.98
C PHE A 368 39.19 0.44 7.28
N ASN A 369 40.26 1.21 7.23
CA ASN A 369 40.85 1.90 8.38
C ASN A 369 41.00 3.39 8.04
N LEU A 370 40.52 4.27 8.93
CA LEU A 370 40.59 5.71 8.76
C LEU A 370 40.45 6.40 10.11
N ASP A 371 41.30 7.38 10.37
CA ASP A 371 41.17 8.30 11.49
C ASP A 371 40.98 9.72 10.96
N VAL A 372 39.99 10.41 11.49
CA VAL A 372 39.61 11.78 11.12
C VAL A 372 39.54 12.63 12.38
N GLU A 373 40.33 13.71 12.42
CA GLU A 373 40.38 14.62 13.54
C GLU A 373 39.18 15.60 13.54
N PRO A 374 38.83 16.17 14.73
CA PRO A 374 37.76 17.15 14.82
C PRO A 374 37.99 18.35 13.89
N GLY A 375 37.00 18.68 13.06
CA GLY A 375 37.07 19.80 12.14
C GLY A 375 37.81 19.53 10.82
N GLU A 376 38.33 18.30 10.62
CA GLU A 376 39.01 17.92 9.38
C GLU A 376 38.03 17.72 8.23
N MET A 377 38.38 18.16 7.05
CA MET A 377 37.61 17.94 5.81
C MET A 377 38.18 16.77 5.03
N VAL A 378 37.38 15.71 4.88
CA VAL A 378 37.72 14.49 4.17
C VAL A 378 36.99 14.42 2.83
N ALA A 379 37.74 14.49 1.73
CA ALA A 379 37.20 14.30 0.39
C ALA A 379 37.27 12.82 -0.01
N ILE A 380 36.15 12.27 -0.43
CA ILE A 380 36.02 10.88 -0.88
C ILE A 380 35.94 10.89 -2.41
N VAL A 381 36.94 10.33 -3.08
CA VAL A 381 37.03 10.26 -4.54
C VAL A 381 37.15 8.81 -5.02
N GLY A 382 36.72 8.53 -6.24
CA GLY A 382 36.80 7.21 -6.85
C GLY A 382 35.73 7.00 -7.92
N PRO A 383 35.84 5.95 -8.73
CA PRO A 383 34.87 5.66 -9.79
C PRO A 383 33.48 5.32 -9.24
N THR A 384 32.49 5.30 -10.13
CA THR A 384 31.16 4.82 -9.76
C THR A 384 31.22 3.37 -9.30
N GLY A 385 30.53 3.06 -8.19
CA GLY A 385 30.57 1.71 -7.59
C GLY A 385 31.76 1.46 -6.65
N ALA A 386 32.66 2.42 -6.44
CA ALA A 386 33.81 2.27 -5.52
C ALA A 386 33.43 2.13 -4.03
N GLY A 387 32.16 2.35 -3.65
CA GLY A 387 31.72 2.26 -2.25
C GLY A 387 31.58 3.60 -1.51
N LYS A 388 31.64 4.75 -2.23
CA LYS A 388 31.54 6.09 -1.62
C LYS A 388 30.26 6.29 -0.82
N THR A 389 29.10 6.07 -1.45
CA THR A 389 27.79 6.17 -0.78
C THR A 389 27.62 5.13 0.33
N THR A 390 28.20 3.95 0.15
CA THR A 390 28.16 2.88 1.17
C THR A 390 28.91 3.31 2.43
N LEU A 391 30.06 3.97 2.29
CA LEU A 391 30.82 4.50 3.43
C LEU A 391 29.96 5.49 4.25
N ILE A 392 29.22 6.37 3.56
CA ILE A 392 28.29 7.30 4.20
C ILE A 392 27.15 6.54 4.92
N ASN A 393 26.57 5.54 4.27
CA ASN A 393 25.47 4.76 4.84
C ASN A 393 25.86 4.03 6.13
N ILE A 394 27.07 3.46 6.20
CA ILE A 394 27.55 2.81 7.43
C ILE A 394 27.97 3.83 8.49
N LEU A 395 28.53 5.00 8.09
CA LEU A 395 28.81 6.10 9.01
C LEU A 395 27.54 6.65 9.66
N MET A 396 26.45 6.84 8.88
CA MET A 396 25.14 7.24 9.41
C MET A 396 24.42 6.14 10.20
N ARG A 397 25.02 4.96 10.25
CA ARG A 397 24.41 3.76 10.86
C ARG A 397 23.01 3.46 10.27
N PHE A 398 22.83 3.68 8.95
CA PHE A 398 21.69 3.13 8.19
C PHE A 398 21.85 1.62 8.02
N TYR A 399 23.11 1.16 8.03
CA TYR A 399 23.51 -0.23 8.05
C TYR A 399 24.57 -0.42 9.14
N ASP A 400 24.50 -1.51 9.89
CA ASP A 400 25.56 -1.90 10.81
C ASP A 400 26.69 -2.61 10.04
N VAL A 401 27.94 -2.41 10.47
CA VAL A 401 29.11 -3.05 9.85
C VAL A 401 29.11 -4.55 10.09
N THR A 402 29.63 -5.32 9.12
CA THR A 402 29.74 -6.78 9.23
C THR A 402 30.86 -7.22 10.18
N ALA A 403 31.98 -6.50 10.17
CA ALA A 403 33.08 -6.68 11.10
C ALA A 403 33.79 -5.34 11.38
N GLY A 404 34.60 -5.29 12.42
CA GLY A 404 35.27 -4.07 12.86
C GLY A 404 34.35 -3.15 13.66
N ALA A 405 34.75 -1.87 13.78
CA ALA A 405 34.00 -0.86 14.53
C ALA A 405 34.17 0.53 13.92
N ILE A 406 33.12 1.33 14.01
CA ILE A 406 33.16 2.78 13.75
C ILE A 406 33.03 3.47 15.10
N LEU A 407 33.99 4.33 15.42
CA LEU A 407 34.02 5.06 16.67
C LEU A 407 33.80 6.55 16.39
N VAL A 408 33.02 7.21 17.24
CA VAL A 408 32.89 8.66 17.27
C VAL A 408 33.30 9.12 18.67
N ASP A 409 34.29 10.01 18.74
CA ASP A 409 34.94 10.44 19.98
C ASP A 409 35.33 9.26 20.88
N GLY A 410 35.83 8.17 20.26
CA GLY A 410 36.28 6.96 20.96
C GLY A 410 35.15 6.00 21.37
N GLN A 411 33.89 6.32 21.17
CA GLN A 411 32.72 5.48 21.47
C GLN A 411 32.27 4.72 20.23
N ASP A 412 32.00 3.41 20.36
CA ASP A 412 31.41 2.64 19.25
C ASP A 412 30.00 3.11 18.98
N ILE A 413 29.70 3.41 17.71
CA ILE A 413 28.39 3.90 17.31
C ILE A 413 27.28 2.90 17.62
N ARG A 414 27.58 1.63 17.79
CA ARG A 414 26.62 0.57 18.16
C ARG A 414 26.13 0.68 19.60
N ASP A 415 26.94 1.30 20.49
CA ASP A 415 26.57 1.52 21.89
C ASP A 415 25.70 2.77 22.10
N LEU A 416 25.53 3.58 21.08
CA LEU A 416 24.79 4.84 21.13
C LEU A 416 23.34 4.66 20.66
N SER A 417 22.42 5.52 21.15
CA SER A 417 21.09 5.66 20.55
C SER A 417 21.21 6.11 19.10
N ARG A 418 20.56 5.40 18.16
CA ARG A 418 20.58 5.81 16.74
C ARG A 418 20.04 7.22 16.54
N GLN A 419 19.01 7.61 17.30
CA GLN A 419 18.39 8.91 17.21
C GLN A 419 19.34 10.02 17.68
N ASP A 420 19.97 9.87 18.86
CA ASP A 420 20.90 10.86 19.40
C ASP A 420 22.18 10.94 18.57
N TYR A 421 22.66 9.78 18.07
CA TYR A 421 23.78 9.72 17.16
C TYR A 421 23.50 10.45 15.85
N ARG A 422 22.37 10.16 15.16
CA ARG A 422 22.02 10.78 13.89
C ARG A 422 21.75 12.28 14.01
N ARG A 423 21.31 12.77 15.18
CA ARG A 423 21.15 14.21 15.43
C ARG A 423 22.47 15.00 15.36
N GLN A 424 23.62 14.34 15.49
CA GLN A 424 24.92 14.98 15.41
C GLN A 424 25.37 15.23 13.97
N PHE A 425 24.62 14.71 13.00
CA PHE A 425 24.95 14.81 11.59
C PHE A 425 24.07 15.83 10.87
N GLY A 426 24.71 16.61 10.01
CA GLY A 426 24.02 17.37 8.95
C GLY A 426 24.30 16.72 7.60
N MET A 427 23.27 16.60 6.77
CA MET A 427 23.41 15.98 5.46
C MET A 427 22.87 16.88 4.38
N VAL A 428 23.70 17.12 3.33
CA VAL A 428 23.28 17.80 2.10
C VAL A 428 23.53 16.84 0.95
N LEU A 429 22.45 16.29 0.42
CA LEU A 429 22.49 15.30 -0.67
C LEU A 429 22.45 15.99 -2.04
N GLN A 430 22.85 15.23 -3.07
CA GLN A 430 22.71 15.62 -4.47
C GLN A 430 21.28 15.98 -4.83
N ASP A 431 20.32 15.12 -4.45
CA ASP A 431 18.90 15.36 -4.63
C ASP A 431 18.34 16.13 -3.43
N ALA A 432 18.25 17.44 -3.57
CA ALA A 432 17.70 18.32 -2.55
C ALA A 432 16.19 18.07 -2.39
N TRP A 433 15.81 17.37 -1.32
CA TRP A 433 14.42 17.04 -1.04
C TRP A 433 13.81 17.99 0.01
N LEU A 434 12.60 18.47 -0.28
CA LEU A 434 11.85 19.38 0.57
C LEU A 434 10.42 18.84 0.76
N TYR A 435 9.89 18.99 1.96
CA TYR A 435 8.52 18.59 2.29
C TYR A 435 7.48 19.53 1.68
N GLU A 436 6.27 19.02 1.44
CA GLU A 436 5.11 19.85 1.20
C GLU A 436 4.81 20.68 2.43
N GLY A 437 4.66 22.01 2.25
CA GLY A 437 4.50 22.97 3.32
C GLY A 437 5.26 24.26 3.03
N SER A 438 5.27 25.18 3.99
CA SER A 438 5.95 26.46 3.81
C SER A 438 7.48 26.34 3.78
N ILE A 439 8.16 27.30 3.15
CA ILE A 439 9.63 27.40 3.19
C ILE A 439 10.12 27.46 4.64
N LYS A 440 9.43 28.21 5.50
CA LYS A 440 9.74 28.32 6.91
C LYS A 440 9.71 26.99 7.64
N GLU A 441 8.69 26.17 7.43
CA GLU A 441 8.59 24.83 8.01
C GLU A 441 9.70 23.92 7.51
N ASN A 442 10.02 24.01 6.21
CA ASN A 442 11.12 23.27 5.63
C ASN A 442 12.48 23.62 6.23
N LEU A 443 12.74 24.90 6.54
CA LEU A 443 13.96 25.30 7.23
C LEU A 443 13.95 24.86 8.70
N ARG A 444 12.81 25.04 9.40
CA ARG A 444 12.65 24.64 10.80
C ARG A 444 12.82 23.13 11.03
N PHE A 445 12.68 22.32 9.97
CA PHE A 445 12.93 20.88 10.05
C PHE A 445 14.38 20.55 10.54
N GLY A 446 15.34 21.45 10.37
CA GLY A 446 16.69 21.31 10.91
C GLY A 446 16.73 21.43 12.45
N ASN A 447 15.89 22.30 13.00
CA ASN A 447 15.71 22.48 14.45
C ASN A 447 14.27 22.95 14.70
N LEU A 448 13.44 22.06 15.27
CA LEU A 448 12.01 22.32 15.49
C LEU A 448 11.75 23.45 16.51
N ASP A 449 12.69 23.69 17.42
CA ASP A 449 12.60 24.70 18.47
C ASP A 449 13.16 26.06 18.03
N ALA A 450 13.62 26.19 16.78
CA ALA A 450 14.24 27.41 16.27
C ALA A 450 13.21 28.54 16.14
N THR A 451 13.64 29.74 16.57
CA THR A 451 12.86 30.98 16.41
C THR A 451 12.84 31.44 14.95
N ASP A 452 11.93 32.35 14.63
CA ASP A 452 11.84 32.92 13.29
C ASP A 452 13.09 33.73 12.93
N GLU A 453 13.73 34.36 13.90
CA GLU A 453 14.98 35.10 13.74
C GLU A 453 16.13 34.16 13.39
N GLU A 454 16.25 33.01 14.07
CA GLU A 454 17.28 31.99 13.78
C GLU A 454 17.10 31.40 12.39
N ILE A 455 15.86 31.17 11.95
CA ILE A 455 15.54 30.71 10.60
C ILE A 455 16.03 31.72 9.56
N VAL A 456 15.77 33.03 9.77
CA VAL A 456 16.21 34.09 8.87
C VAL A 456 17.75 34.20 8.84
N GLU A 457 18.42 34.07 10.00
CA GLU A 457 19.89 34.10 10.06
C GLU A 457 20.51 32.90 9.34
N ALA A 458 19.94 31.70 9.49
CA ALA A 458 20.38 30.53 8.73
C ALA A 458 20.18 30.70 7.21
N ALA A 459 19.06 31.28 6.79
CA ALA A 459 18.81 31.60 5.39
C ALA A 459 19.78 32.63 4.81
N LYS A 460 20.14 33.67 5.59
CA LYS A 460 21.18 34.65 5.23
C LYS A 460 22.54 33.98 5.13
N ALA A 461 22.87 33.10 6.09
CA ALA A 461 24.12 32.36 6.11
C ALA A 461 24.28 31.45 4.89
N ALA A 462 23.17 30.86 4.43
CA ALA A 462 23.11 30.05 3.22
C ALA A 462 22.99 30.86 1.91
N ASN A 463 22.97 32.18 1.97
CA ASN A 463 22.75 33.11 0.82
C ASN A 463 21.40 32.90 0.09
N VAL A 464 20.34 32.46 0.80
CA VAL A 464 19.02 32.20 0.21
C VAL A 464 17.94 33.19 0.67
N ASP A 465 18.17 34.00 1.73
CA ASP A 465 17.21 34.96 2.28
C ASP A 465 16.68 35.94 1.25
N HIS A 466 17.59 36.53 0.43
CA HIS A 466 17.17 37.46 -0.62
C HIS A 466 16.20 36.80 -1.60
N PHE A 467 16.49 35.59 -2.04
CA PHE A 467 15.61 34.83 -2.93
C PHE A 467 14.24 34.58 -2.27
N ILE A 468 14.20 34.09 -1.02
CA ILE A 468 12.96 33.84 -0.30
C ILE A 468 12.10 35.11 -0.26
N ARG A 469 12.68 36.25 0.03
CA ARG A 469 11.95 37.55 0.09
C ARG A 469 11.41 38.02 -1.25
N THR A 470 11.91 37.51 -2.37
CA THR A 470 11.37 37.82 -3.71
C THR A 470 10.17 36.97 -4.09
N LEU A 471 9.93 35.90 -3.36
CA LEU A 471 8.81 35.00 -3.63
C LEU A 471 7.48 35.57 -3.10
N PRO A 472 6.35 35.31 -3.78
CA PRO A 472 5.04 35.62 -3.26
C PRO A 472 4.79 34.89 -1.91
N GLY A 473 4.61 35.68 -0.82
CA GLY A 473 4.48 35.13 0.54
C GLY A 473 5.80 34.92 1.30
N GLY A 474 6.97 35.08 0.65
CA GLY A 474 8.28 34.98 1.30
C GLY A 474 8.48 33.64 2.03
N TYR A 475 8.81 33.69 3.31
CA TYR A 475 9.00 32.48 4.14
C TYR A 475 7.74 31.64 4.32
N ASN A 476 6.55 32.20 4.13
CA ASN A 476 5.27 31.49 4.23
C ASN A 476 4.79 30.97 2.88
N MET A 477 5.60 31.07 1.81
CA MET A 477 5.26 30.49 0.53
C MET A 477 5.16 28.98 0.65
N GLU A 478 4.02 28.42 0.24
CA GLU A 478 3.77 27.00 0.17
C GLU A 478 4.51 26.37 -1.01
N MET A 479 5.15 25.25 -0.75
CA MET A 479 5.83 24.46 -1.74
C MET A 479 4.92 23.29 -2.16
N ASN A 480 4.80 23.08 -3.48
CA ASN A 480 4.04 21.94 -3.99
C ASN A 480 4.82 20.62 -3.80
N GLN A 481 4.11 19.48 -3.92
CA GLN A 481 4.69 18.14 -3.71
C GLN A 481 5.98 17.89 -4.50
N GLU A 482 6.07 18.39 -5.73
CA GLU A 482 7.28 18.22 -6.57
C GLU A 482 8.30 19.35 -6.35
N SER A 483 7.96 20.36 -5.54
CA SER A 483 8.72 21.61 -5.39
C SER A 483 9.15 22.19 -6.74
N SER A 484 8.31 22.00 -7.78
CA SER A 484 8.61 22.40 -9.16
C SER A 484 8.62 23.90 -9.37
N ASN A 485 8.11 24.67 -8.41
CA ASN A 485 8.11 26.13 -8.37
C ASN A 485 9.45 26.75 -7.95
N ILE A 486 10.46 25.92 -7.63
CA ILE A 486 11.80 26.35 -7.18
C ILE A 486 12.86 25.59 -7.98
N SER A 487 13.92 26.28 -8.42
CA SER A 487 15.03 25.64 -9.15
C SER A 487 15.85 24.69 -8.27
N LEU A 488 16.53 23.71 -8.89
CA LEU A 488 17.35 22.74 -8.18
C LEU A 488 18.41 23.41 -7.29
N GLY A 489 19.09 24.43 -7.78
CA GLY A 489 20.10 25.15 -6.99
C GLY A 489 19.51 25.93 -5.81
N GLN A 490 18.29 26.47 -5.96
CA GLN A 490 17.58 27.12 -4.86
C GLN A 490 17.15 26.08 -3.79
N LYS A 491 16.69 24.89 -4.21
CA LYS A 491 16.43 23.77 -3.28
C LYS A 491 17.69 23.39 -2.50
N GLN A 492 18.85 23.33 -3.17
CA GLN A 492 20.13 23.04 -2.51
C GLN A 492 20.48 24.11 -1.46
N LEU A 493 20.30 25.40 -1.77
CA LEU A 493 20.52 26.47 -0.77
C LEU A 493 19.59 26.37 0.44
N LEU A 494 18.33 25.97 0.22
CA LEU A 494 17.38 25.71 1.33
C LEU A 494 17.80 24.51 2.18
N THR A 495 18.30 23.43 1.57
CA THR A 495 18.82 22.28 2.35
C THR A 495 20.10 22.62 3.10
N ILE A 496 20.97 23.49 2.55
CA ILE A 496 22.14 24.00 3.28
C ILE A 496 21.70 24.88 4.46
N ALA A 497 20.67 25.74 4.28
CA ALA A 497 20.12 26.54 5.37
C ALA A 497 19.53 25.67 6.49
N ARG A 498 18.83 24.58 6.13
CA ARG A 498 18.36 23.56 7.08
C ARG A 498 19.50 22.94 7.86
N ALA A 499 20.60 22.57 7.19
CA ALA A 499 21.78 21.99 7.83
C ALA A 499 22.52 23.00 8.74
N LEU A 500 22.55 24.28 8.36
CA LEU A 500 23.10 25.37 9.19
C LEU A 500 22.29 25.56 10.48
N LEU A 501 20.97 25.50 10.38
CA LEU A 501 20.05 25.66 11.50
C LEU A 501 20.15 24.49 12.50
N ALA A 502 20.45 23.29 12.00
CA ALA A 502 20.66 22.08 12.82
C ALA A 502 21.97 22.12 13.63
N ASP A 503 22.94 22.92 13.24
CA ASP A 503 24.27 23.08 13.86
C ASP A 503 24.98 21.74 14.21
N PRO A 504 25.12 20.82 13.27
CA PRO A 504 25.69 19.49 13.52
C PRO A 504 27.21 19.56 13.74
N LYS A 505 27.77 18.54 14.42
CA LYS A 505 29.23 18.39 14.57
C LYS A 505 29.90 17.71 13.39
N ILE A 506 29.18 16.82 12.72
CA ILE A 506 29.67 16.06 11.58
C ILE A 506 28.77 16.36 10.36
N LEU A 507 29.40 16.60 9.22
CA LEU A 507 28.71 16.90 7.96
C LEU A 507 28.95 15.82 6.93
N ILE A 508 27.92 15.49 6.20
CA ILE A 508 27.95 14.64 5.01
C ILE A 508 27.44 15.45 3.83
N LEU A 509 28.29 15.58 2.83
CA LEU A 509 28.03 16.44 1.67
C LEU A 509 28.22 15.62 0.40
N ASP A 510 27.18 15.59 -0.47
CA ASP A 510 27.25 14.99 -1.80
C ASP A 510 27.19 16.11 -2.86
N GLU A 511 28.32 16.33 -3.53
CA GLU A 511 28.56 17.54 -4.34
C GLU A 511 28.24 17.34 -5.82
N ALA A 512 27.03 16.92 -6.19
CA ALA A 512 26.64 16.87 -7.60
C ALA A 512 25.78 18.09 -7.99
N THR A 513 26.40 19.09 -8.60
CA THR A 513 25.74 20.33 -9.09
C THR A 513 25.82 20.50 -10.61
N SER A 514 25.80 19.39 -11.36
CA SER A 514 26.00 19.40 -12.82
C SER A 514 24.92 20.16 -13.63
N SER A 515 23.87 20.67 -12.99
CA SER A 515 22.71 21.27 -13.67
C SER A 515 22.32 22.65 -13.11
N VAL A 516 23.26 23.37 -12.47
CA VAL A 516 23.00 24.68 -11.84
C VAL A 516 23.75 25.78 -12.59
N ASP A 517 23.14 26.97 -12.73
CA ASP A 517 23.82 28.11 -13.35
C ASP A 517 25.02 28.59 -12.53
N THR A 518 26.01 29.21 -13.21
CA THR A 518 27.29 29.60 -12.61
C THR A 518 27.15 30.55 -11.41
N ARG A 519 26.16 31.45 -11.43
CA ARG A 519 25.96 32.42 -10.35
C ARG A 519 25.46 31.74 -9.09
N LEU A 520 24.48 30.87 -9.24
CA LEU A 520 23.89 30.11 -8.15
C LEU A 520 24.90 29.08 -7.60
N GLU A 521 25.72 28.52 -8.47
CA GLU A 521 26.83 27.66 -8.12
C GLU A 521 27.81 28.32 -7.14
N LEU A 522 28.21 29.58 -7.43
CA LEU A 522 29.09 30.36 -6.53
C LEU A 522 28.43 30.60 -5.15
N LEU A 523 27.12 30.82 -5.11
CA LEU A 523 26.38 31.00 -3.85
C LEU A 523 26.34 29.69 -3.05
N ILE A 524 26.11 28.55 -3.70
CA ILE A 524 26.15 27.21 -3.08
C ILE A 524 27.53 26.95 -2.51
N GLN A 525 28.60 27.18 -3.27
CA GLN A 525 29.98 26.99 -2.78
C GLN A 525 30.29 27.85 -1.54
N LYS A 526 29.87 29.13 -1.55
CA LYS A 526 30.04 30.00 -0.38
C LYS A 526 29.27 29.51 0.84
N ALA A 527 28.04 29.05 0.63
CA ALA A 527 27.21 28.50 1.69
C ALA A 527 27.79 27.21 2.25
N MET A 528 28.28 26.31 1.38
CA MET A 528 28.97 25.07 1.76
C MET A 528 30.23 25.34 2.58
N LYS A 529 31.11 26.25 2.12
CA LYS A 529 32.31 26.64 2.89
C LYS A 529 31.98 27.18 4.29
N ARG A 530 30.88 27.96 4.40
CA ARG A 530 30.41 28.46 5.69
C ARG A 530 29.89 27.33 6.57
N LEU A 531 29.15 26.38 5.98
CA LEU A 531 28.63 25.21 6.66
C LEU A 531 29.74 24.31 7.21
N MET A 532 30.79 24.05 6.43
CA MET A 532 31.92 23.19 6.81
C MET A 532 32.83 23.77 7.90
N LYS A 533 32.86 25.09 8.05
CA LYS A 533 33.81 25.76 8.95
C LYS A 533 33.68 25.27 10.39
N GLY A 534 34.77 24.67 10.93
CA GLY A 534 34.85 24.16 12.31
C GLY A 534 34.07 22.88 12.57
N ARG A 535 33.67 22.15 11.52
CA ARG A 535 32.94 20.88 11.59
C ARG A 535 33.69 19.80 10.83
N THR A 536 33.71 18.58 11.37
CA THR A 536 34.21 17.41 10.64
C THR A 536 33.35 17.12 9.43
N SER A 537 33.92 17.08 8.23
CA SER A 537 33.16 17.05 7.00
C SER A 537 33.61 15.90 6.10
N PHE A 538 32.67 15.02 5.72
CA PHE A 538 32.86 13.99 4.71
C PHE A 538 32.20 14.45 3.41
N VAL A 539 32.99 14.64 2.35
CA VAL A 539 32.50 15.18 1.08
C VAL A 539 32.73 14.17 -0.03
N ILE A 540 31.65 13.70 -0.68
CA ILE A 540 31.75 12.98 -1.95
C ILE A 540 32.03 14.03 -3.00
N ALA A 541 33.33 14.19 -3.34
CA ALA A 541 33.77 15.30 -4.15
C ALA A 541 33.73 14.97 -5.64
N HIS A 542 32.96 15.77 -6.38
CA HIS A 542 32.90 15.77 -7.84
C HIS A 542 33.56 17.01 -8.47
N ARG A 543 34.06 17.92 -7.64
CA ARG A 543 34.68 19.17 -8.06
C ARG A 543 36.13 19.25 -7.64
N LEU A 544 36.94 19.76 -8.53
CA LEU A 544 38.36 19.93 -8.31
C LEU A 544 38.68 20.87 -7.13
N SER A 545 37.95 21.99 -7.02
CA SER A 545 38.16 22.98 -5.95
C SER A 545 37.96 22.36 -4.55
N THR A 546 36.93 21.54 -4.39
CA THR A 546 36.62 20.85 -3.13
C THR A 546 37.67 19.80 -2.79
N ILE A 547 38.16 19.06 -3.81
CA ILE A 547 39.25 18.08 -3.61
C ILE A 547 40.55 18.76 -3.21
N GLN A 548 40.89 19.91 -3.82
CA GLN A 548 42.11 20.65 -3.54
C GLN A 548 42.15 21.27 -2.13
N GLU A 549 40.97 21.67 -1.61
CA GLU A 549 40.84 22.29 -0.29
C GLU A 549 40.72 21.27 0.84
N ALA A 550 40.62 19.97 0.55
CA ALA A 550 40.45 18.91 1.55
C ALA A 550 41.76 18.68 2.33
N ASP A 551 41.62 18.56 3.66
CA ASP A 551 42.73 18.21 4.54
C ASP A 551 43.22 16.78 4.26
N LYS A 552 42.28 15.89 3.95
CA LYS A 552 42.52 14.49 3.62
C LYS A 552 41.68 14.05 2.43
N ILE A 553 42.32 13.38 1.48
CA ILE A 553 41.68 12.78 0.31
C ILE A 553 41.75 11.26 0.46
N LEU A 554 40.60 10.60 0.35
CA LEU A 554 40.49 9.14 0.30
C LEU A 554 40.18 8.71 -1.12
N VAL A 555 41.08 7.94 -1.70
CA VAL A 555 40.88 7.37 -3.03
C VAL A 555 40.36 5.95 -2.87
N LEU A 556 39.08 5.78 -3.22
CA LEU A 556 38.40 4.50 -3.12
C LEU A 556 38.39 3.77 -4.47
N LYS A 557 38.70 2.49 -4.46
CA LYS A 557 38.52 1.57 -5.56
C LYS A 557 38.15 0.19 -5.04
N ASP A 558 37.11 -0.40 -5.61
CA ASP A 558 36.61 -1.75 -5.27
C ASP A 558 36.42 -1.94 -3.72
N GLY A 559 35.93 -0.89 -3.05
CA GLY A 559 35.62 -0.90 -1.62
C GLY A 559 36.83 -0.79 -0.68
N GLN A 560 38.02 -0.47 -1.19
CA GLN A 560 39.25 -0.28 -0.41
C GLN A 560 39.81 1.12 -0.60
N ILE A 561 40.50 1.62 0.44
CA ILE A 561 41.33 2.82 0.27
C ILE A 561 42.62 2.36 -0.42
N ILE A 562 42.82 2.82 -1.66
CA ILE A 562 44.02 2.54 -2.43
C ILE A 562 45.09 3.62 -2.25
N GLU A 563 44.67 4.85 -1.97
CA GLU A 563 45.53 5.99 -1.70
C GLU A 563 44.88 6.92 -0.68
N GLN A 564 45.68 7.53 0.17
CA GLN A 564 45.24 8.51 1.16
C GLN A 564 46.33 9.56 1.36
N GLY A 565 45.92 10.84 1.42
CA GLY A 565 46.85 11.95 1.60
C GLY A 565 46.17 13.29 1.29
N ASN A 566 46.94 14.35 1.13
CA ASN A 566 46.45 15.63 0.62
C ASN A 566 46.70 15.75 -0.89
N HIS A 567 46.16 16.79 -1.49
CA HIS A 567 46.25 17.03 -2.94
C HIS A 567 47.69 16.99 -3.47
N GLU A 568 48.62 17.70 -2.80
CA GLU A 568 50.02 17.80 -3.22
C GLU A 568 50.74 16.45 -3.14
N SER A 569 50.59 15.74 -2.01
CA SER A 569 51.25 14.44 -1.79
C SER A 569 50.78 13.37 -2.77
N LEU A 570 49.45 13.34 -3.07
CA LEU A 570 48.89 12.36 -4.00
C LEU A 570 49.25 12.66 -5.46
N LEU A 571 49.36 13.94 -5.85
CA LEU A 571 49.87 14.31 -7.18
C LEU A 571 51.36 13.93 -7.33
N ALA A 572 52.17 14.14 -6.28
CA ALA A 572 53.57 13.80 -6.30
C ALA A 572 53.83 12.27 -6.38
N ALA A 573 52.90 11.47 -5.78
CA ALA A 573 52.97 10.02 -5.82
C ALA A 573 52.72 9.42 -7.21
N LYS A 574 52.07 10.17 -8.12
CA LYS A 574 51.70 9.76 -9.50
C LYS A 574 50.95 8.44 -9.56
N GLY A 575 50.08 8.20 -8.59
CA GLY A 575 49.28 6.99 -8.50
C GLY A 575 47.91 7.13 -9.19
N PHE A 576 46.93 6.36 -8.73
CA PHE A 576 45.57 6.34 -9.27
C PHE A 576 44.87 7.71 -9.16
N TYR A 577 45.12 8.46 -8.08
CA TYR A 577 44.63 9.84 -7.93
C TYR A 577 45.15 10.75 -9.04
N TYR A 578 46.42 10.65 -9.39
CA TYR A 578 47.03 11.43 -10.44
C TYR A 578 46.39 11.13 -11.79
N ASP A 579 46.16 9.85 -12.11
CA ASP A 579 45.47 9.46 -13.36
C ASP A 579 44.03 9.94 -13.40
N LEU A 580 43.29 9.83 -12.28
CA LEU A 580 41.93 10.35 -12.13
C LEU A 580 41.89 11.87 -12.34
N TYR A 581 42.82 12.59 -11.73
CA TYR A 581 42.97 14.02 -11.86
C TYR A 581 43.24 14.44 -13.32
N GLN A 582 44.19 13.76 -13.98
CA GLN A 582 44.51 14.05 -15.38
C GLN A 582 43.34 13.76 -16.32
N SER A 583 42.62 12.69 -16.11
CA SER A 583 41.50 12.29 -16.98
C SER A 583 40.27 13.18 -16.82
N GLN A 584 39.97 13.63 -15.62
CA GLN A 584 38.73 14.37 -15.34
C GLN A 584 38.89 15.90 -15.36
N PHE A 585 40.10 16.41 -15.03
CA PHE A 585 40.27 17.82 -14.74
C PHE A 585 41.32 18.52 -15.61
N SER A 586 42.32 17.84 -16.15
CA SER A 586 43.36 18.53 -16.96
C SER A 586 42.93 18.80 -18.41
N SER A 587 41.93 18.10 -18.94
CA SER A 587 41.35 18.40 -20.26
C SER A 587 40.58 19.72 -20.28
N LYS A 588 39.95 20.13 -19.18
CA LYS A 588 39.24 21.44 -19.09
C LYS A 588 40.17 22.64 -19.05
N ASN A 589 41.41 22.51 -18.61
CA ASN A 589 42.39 23.63 -18.62
C ASN A 589 43.04 23.86 -19.98
N ARG A 590 42.90 22.93 -20.94
CA ARG A 590 43.41 23.11 -22.32
C ARG A 590 42.42 23.81 -23.25
N GLU A 591 41.13 23.88 -22.92
CA GLU A 591 40.12 24.60 -23.70
C GLU A 591 39.98 26.08 -23.28
N ASN A 592 40.55 26.49 -22.14
CA ASN A 592 40.51 27.88 -21.66
C ASN A 592 41.87 28.60 -21.75
N SER A 593 42.86 28.04 -22.42
CA SER A 593 44.14 28.69 -22.80
C SER A 593 44.24 28.74 -24.33
#